data_5606bbd0a8a9d9e6ef2a46efadfd416d
#
_entry.id   5606bbd0a8a9d9e6ef2a46efadfd416d
#
_cell.length_a   1.000
_cell.length_b   1.000
_cell.length_c   1.000
_cell.angle_alpha   90.00
_cell.angle_beta   90.00
_cell.angle_gamma   90.00
#
_symmetry.space_group_name_H-M   'P 1'
#
loop_
_entity.id
_entity.type
_entity.pdbx_description
1 polymer ?
#
loop_
_entity_poly.entity_id
_entity_poly.type
_entity_poly.pdbx_seq_one_letter_code
_entity_poly.pdbx_strand_id
1 'polypeptide(L)'
;LSEALNKNIFTPLDRQAVLDKIDQEEEDLGSAQILEKHYHSLRPSIETTLHALMRHRFVAHAHSVNVISYAVLKDSKAILNEKLKGIKWLWVPYVRPGLPLTKMLNKMDVSDYDVIILANHGVVIGGDTKEEVLDIFKQVETRLCRPVRGNFLETEKSKLESLVDSLDYKLPKHDLTHSLARDDLLLEIIGKNALYPD
;
A
#
# COMPACT_ATOMS: atom_id res chain seq x y z
N LEU A 1 11.17 3.32 5.58
CA LEU A 1 10.58 4.63 5.21
C LEU A 1 10.84 5.71 6.27
N SER A 2 10.93 5.38 7.56
CA SER A 2 11.21 6.37 8.63
C SER A 2 12.53 7.12 8.42
N GLU A 3 13.50 6.55 7.73
CA GLU A 3 14.77 7.19 7.41
C GLU A 3 14.72 8.10 6.18
N ALA A 4 13.67 8.01 5.35
CA ALA A 4 13.53 8.79 4.12
C ALA A 4 13.49 10.31 4.33
N LEU A 5 13.15 10.75 5.53
CA LEU A 5 13.16 12.17 5.90
C LEU A 5 14.58 12.73 6.05
N ASN A 6 15.55 11.87 6.39
CA ASN A 6 16.91 12.28 6.73
C ASN A 6 17.98 11.71 5.80
N LYS A 7 17.62 10.72 4.96
CA LYS A 7 18.55 10.04 4.06
C LYS A 7 17.89 9.83 2.71
N ASN A 8 18.66 9.92 1.65
CA ASN A 8 18.19 9.47 0.34
C ASN A 8 18.22 7.93 0.31
N ILE A 9 17.04 7.32 0.37
CA ILE A 9 16.85 5.86 0.33
C ILE A 9 16.31 5.38 -1.03
N PHE A 10 16.13 6.27 -1.98
CA PHE A 10 15.60 5.94 -3.30
C PHE A 10 16.72 5.40 -4.20
N THR A 11 16.42 4.32 -4.90
CA THR A 11 17.32 3.71 -5.88
C THR A 11 17.01 4.30 -7.26
N PRO A 12 17.94 5.07 -7.88
CA PRO A 12 17.72 5.66 -9.19
C PRO A 12 17.86 4.59 -10.28
N LEU A 13 16.82 4.40 -11.07
CA LEU A 13 16.76 3.42 -12.16
C LEU A 13 16.42 4.09 -13.48
N ASP A 14 16.92 3.51 -14.58
CA ASP A 14 16.42 3.83 -15.91
C ASP A 14 15.03 3.24 -16.09
N ARG A 15 14.01 4.10 -16.23
CA ARG A 15 12.64 3.67 -16.41
C ARG A 15 12.45 2.83 -17.66
N GLN A 16 13.11 3.19 -18.79
CA GLN A 16 13.00 2.43 -20.02
C GLN A 16 13.59 1.02 -19.85
N ALA A 17 14.75 0.90 -19.21
CA ALA A 17 15.32 -0.40 -18.90
C ALA A 17 14.41 -1.27 -18.01
N VAL A 18 13.67 -0.66 -17.09
CA VAL A 18 12.65 -1.39 -16.30
C VAL A 18 11.49 -1.84 -17.18
N LEU A 19 10.99 -1.00 -18.08
CA LEU A 19 9.90 -1.35 -19.01
C LEU A 19 10.34 -2.48 -19.96
N ASP A 20 11.56 -2.42 -20.51
CA ASP A 20 12.11 -3.45 -21.39
C ASP A 20 12.17 -4.82 -20.68
N LYS A 21 12.51 -4.83 -19.37
CA LYS A 21 12.49 -6.05 -18.56
C LYS A 21 11.07 -6.58 -18.32
N ILE A 22 10.10 -5.70 -18.14
CA ILE A 22 8.69 -6.09 -18.06
C ILE A 22 8.25 -6.82 -19.33
N ASP A 23 8.63 -6.28 -20.48
CA ASP A 23 8.30 -6.87 -21.80
C ASP A 23 9.01 -8.21 -22.02
N GLN A 24 10.22 -8.37 -21.47
CA GLN A 24 10.98 -9.63 -21.48
C GLN A 24 10.53 -10.63 -20.39
N GLU A 25 9.56 -10.24 -19.55
CA GLU A 25 9.06 -11.06 -18.44
C GLU A 25 10.11 -11.40 -17.38
N GLU A 26 11.15 -10.57 -17.22
CA GLU A 26 12.18 -10.76 -16.22
C GLU A 26 11.73 -10.30 -14.82
N GLU A 27 11.98 -11.14 -13.81
CA GLU A 27 11.68 -10.81 -12.41
C GLU A 27 12.80 -10.01 -11.74
N ASP A 28 14.05 -10.24 -12.14
CA ASP A 28 15.22 -9.60 -11.52
C ASP A 28 15.44 -8.19 -12.06
N LEU A 29 14.99 -7.22 -11.28
CA LEU A 29 15.28 -5.80 -11.50
C LEU A 29 16.66 -5.39 -10.97
N GLY A 30 17.38 -6.25 -10.27
CA GLY A 30 18.70 -5.96 -9.73
C GLY A 30 19.75 -5.67 -10.81
N SER A 31 19.48 -6.15 -12.04
CA SER A 31 20.28 -5.84 -13.24
C SER A 31 19.75 -4.63 -14.02
N ALA A 32 18.66 -3.98 -13.59
CA ALA A 32 18.23 -2.73 -14.19
C ALA A 32 19.32 -1.68 -13.97
N GLN A 33 19.60 -0.89 -15.01
CA GLN A 33 20.67 0.09 -14.98
C GLN A 33 20.38 1.16 -13.92
N ILE A 34 21.28 1.26 -12.95
CA ILE A 34 21.27 2.31 -11.96
C ILE A 34 21.91 3.54 -12.58
N LEU A 35 21.19 4.65 -12.64
CA LEU A 35 21.62 5.88 -13.34
C LEU A 35 22.75 6.61 -12.62
N GLU A 36 22.81 6.51 -11.29
CA GLU A 36 23.80 7.21 -10.48
C GLU A 36 24.36 6.29 -9.39
N LYS A 37 25.55 6.62 -8.90
CA LYS A 37 26.07 6.00 -7.69
C LYS A 37 25.20 6.38 -6.51
N HIS A 38 24.44 5.41 -5.99
CA HIS A 38 23.70 5.60 -4.75
C HIS A 38 24.56 5.18 -3.56
N TYR A 39 24.32 5.82 -2.43
CA TYR A 39 25.10 5.65 -1.20
C TYR A 39 24.67 4.46 -0.33
N HIS A 40 23.82 3.59 -0.83
CA HIS A 40 23.29 2.45 -0.10
C HIS A 40 23.23 1.21 -1.02
N SER A 41 23.25 0.04 -0.38
CA SER A 41 23.17 -1.27 -1.06
C SER A 41 21.74 -1.79 -1.23
N LEU A 42 20.74 -0.90 -1.15
CA LEU A 42 19.35 -1.30 -1.26
C LEU A 42 19.03 -1.73 -2.70
N ARG A 43 18.36 -2.84 -2.83
CA ARG A 43 17.84 -3.33 -4.10
C ARG A 43 16.56 -2.60 -4.47
N PRO A 44 16.24 -2.50 -5.78
CA PRO A 44 14.93 -2.07 -6.21
C PRO A 44 13.83 -2.92 -5.58
N SER A 45 12.71 -2.29 -5.21
CA SER A 45 11.53 -3.00 -4.72
C SER A 45 10.93 -3.87 -5.82
N ILE A 46 10.30 -4.99 -5.45
CA ILE A 46 9.49 -5.80 -6.37
C ILE A 46 8.34 -5.00 -7.01
N GLU A 47 7.97 -3.87 -6.41
CA GLU A 47 6.92 -2.98 -6.87
C GLU A 47 7.43 -1.87 -7.80
N THR A 48 8.72 -1.84 -8.08
CA THR A 48 9.33 -0.87 -9.02
C THR A 48 8.65 -0.92 -10.38
N THR A 49 8.28 -2.09 -10.86
CA THR A 49 7.58 -2.28 -12.14
C THR A 49 6.21 -1.63 -12.16
N LEU A 50 5.47 -1.71 -11.07
CA LEU A 50 4.18 -1.02 -10.88
C LEU A 50 4.35 0.50 -11.03
N HIS A 51 5.38 1.08 -10.39
CA HIS A 51 5.68 2.50 -10.54
C HIS A 51 6.09 2.88 -11.97
N ALA A 52 6.87 2.01 -12.64
CA ALA A 52 7.34 2.28 -13.99
C ALA A 52 6.23 2.27 -15.05
N LEU A 53 5.16 1.49 -14.85
CA LEU A 53 4.01 1.42 -15.77
C LEU A 53 3.14 2.69 -15.73
N MET A 54 3.11 3.41 -14.61
CA MET A 54 2.36 4.67 -14.53
C MET A 54 3.04 5.76 -15.37
N ARG A 55 2.24 6.54 -16.12
CA ARG A 55 2.75 7.66 -16.92
C ARG A 55 3.20 8.87 -16.10
N HIS A 56 2.70 8.98 -14.89
CA HIS A 56 2.85 10.15 -14.04
C HIS A 56 4.28 10.35 -13.56
N ARG A 57 4.63 11.59 -13.31
CA ARG A 57 5.95 11.96 -12.79
C ARG A 57 6.16 11.51 -11.35
N PHE A 58 5.10 11.53 -10.54
CA PHE A 58 5.10 11.07 -9.16
C PHE A 58 4.10 9.94 -9.02
N VAL A 59 4.54 8.85 -8.44
CA VAL A 59 3.70 7.67 -8.18
C VAL A 59 3.91 7.24 -6.75
N ALA A 60 2.81 7.13 -6.01
CA ALA A 60 2.80 6.62 -4.64
C ALA A 60 2.00 5.32 -4.58
N HIS A 61 2.56 4.34 -3.89
CA HIS A 61 1.86 3.11 -3.52
C HIS A 61 1.70 3.06 -2.01
N ALA A 62 0.50 2.69 -1.54
CA ALA A 62 0.19 2.63 -0.13
C ALA A 62 -0.79 1.49 0.20
N HIS A 63 -0.57 0.85 1.33
CA HIS A 63 -1.50 -0.11 1.94
C HIS A 63 -2.45 0.63 2.88
N SER A 64 -3.34 1.46 2.31
CA SER A 64 -4.32 2.21 3.06
C SER A 64 -5.36 1.29 3.68
N VAL A 65 -5.57 1.39 4.99
CA VAL A 65 -6.59 0.62 5.71
C VAL A 65 -7.99 0.93 5.18
N ASN A 66 -8.29 2.20 4.89
CA ASN A 66 -9.56 2.60 4.32
C ASN A 66 -9.80 1.95 2.96
N VAL A 67 -8.80 1.98 2.06
CA VAL A 67 -8.90 1.35 0.74
C VAL A 67 -9.04 -0.16 0.87
N ILE A 68 -8.17 -0.82 1.64
CA ILE A 68 -8.18 -2.28 1.81
C ILE A 68 -9.51 -2.75 2.39
N SER A 69 -10.10 -2.00 3.33
CA SER A 69 -11.39 -2.34 3.93
C SER A 69 -12.54 -2.50 2.94
N TYR A 70 -12.44 -1.87 1.77
CA TYR A 70 -13.35 -2.07 0.64
C TYR A 70 -12.79 -3.06 -0.37
N ALA A 71 -11.48 -3.03 -0.64
CA ALA A 71 -10.85 -3.85 -1.66
C ALA A 71 -10.89 -5.36 -1.38
N VAL A 72 -11.21 -5.78 -0.16
CA VAL A 72 -11.40 -7.19 0.25
C VAL A 72 -12.85 -7.68 0.07
N LEU A 73 -13.81 -6.79 -0.22
CA LEU A 73 -15.22 -7.16 -0.33
C LEU A 73 -15.52 -7.84 -1.68
N LYS A 74 -16.49 -8.74 -1.72
CA LYS A 74 -16.89 -9.44 -2.95
C LYS A 74 -17.44 -8.49 -4.03
N ASP A 75 -18.17 -7.44 -3.61
CA ASP A 75 -18.81 -6.43 -4.44
C ASP A 75 -18.06 -5.09 -4.44
N SER A 76 -16.77 -5.13 -4.08
CA SER A 76 -15.92 -3.94 -3.94
C SER A 76 -15.95 -3.02 -5.17
N LYS A 77 -15.89 -3.58 -6.39
CA LYS A 77 -15.91 -2.75 -7.61
C LYS A 77 -17.19 -1.91 -7.74
N ALA A 78 -18.35 -2.48 -7.43
CA ALA A 78 -19.62 -1.75 -7.48
C ALA A 78 -19.66 -0.64 -6.42
N ILE A 79 -19.26 -0.94 -5.20
CA ILE A 79 -19.22 0.01 -4.09
C ILE A 79 -18.23 1.15 -4.39
N LEU A 80 -17.05 0.81 -4.90
CA LEU A 80 -16.02 1.79 -5.22
C LEU A 80 -16.41 2.70 -6.39
N ASN A 81 -17.15 2.21 -7.38
CA ASN A 81 -17.69 3.03 -8.46
C ASN A 81 -18.53 4.20 -7.94
N GLU A 82 -19.36 3.95 -6.94
CA GLU A 82 -20.19 5.00 -6.32
C GLU A 82 -19.34 5.97 -5.49
N LYS A 83 -18.44 5.42 -4.67
CA LYS A 83 -17.64 6.21 -3.75
C LYS A 83 -16.57 7.07 -4.42
N LEU A 84 -15.96 6.56 -5.48
CA LEU A 84 -14.89 7.22 -6.22
C LEU A 84 -15.38 7.96 -7.48
N LYS A 85 -16.69 8.23 -7.58
CA LYS A 85 -17.26 8.96 -8.70
C LYS A 85 -16.54 10.28 -8.96
N GLY A 86 -16.11 10.48 -10.21
CA GLY A 86 -15.36 11.68 -10.63
C GLY A 86 -13.85 11.59 -10.44
N ILE A 87 -13.32 10.50 -9.88
CA ILE A 87 -11.89 10.18 -9.90
C ILE A 87 -11.64 9.22 -11.06
N LYS A 88 -10.56 9.41 -11.80
CA LYS A 88 -10.12 8.46 -12.84
C LYS A 88 -9.44 7.27 -12.18
N TRP A 89 -10.20 6.25 -11.88
CA TRP A 89 -9.68 5.10 -11.17
C TRP A 89 -9.91 3.78 -11.91
N LEU A 90 -9.04 2.81 -11.65
CA LEU A 90 -9.07 1.46 -12.20
C LEU A 90 -9.16 0.43 -11.08
N TRP A 91 -9.98 -0.61 -11.27
CA TRP A 91 -10.00 -1.80 -10.44
C TRP A 91 -9.13 -2.89 -11.03
N VAL A 92 -8.19 -3.41 -10.24
CA VAL A 92 -7.36 -4.55 -10.60
C VAL A 92 -7.74 -5.73 -9.69
N PRO A 93 -8.19 -6.86 -10.26
CA PRO A 93 -8.45 -8.08 -9.50
C PRO A 93 -7.19 -8.54 -8.75
N TYR A 94 -7.38 -9.31 -7.68
CA TYR A 94 -6.24 -9.83 -6.95
C TYR A 94 -5.34 -10.68 -7.84
N VAL A 95 -4.09 -10.32 -7.86
CA VAL A 95 -3.00 -11.06 -8.47
C VAL A 95 -1.81 -10.95 -7.53
N ARG A 96 -1.04 -12.02 -7.41
CA ARG A 96 0.16 -12.04 -6.59
C ARG A 96 1.08 -10.87 -6.94
N PRO A 97 1.58 -10.11 -5.95
CA PRO A 97 2.55 -9.03 -6.16
C PRO A 97 3.80 -9.47 -6.94
N GLY A 98 4.48 -8.53 -7.54
CA GLY A 98 5.63 -8.77 -8.42
C GLY A 98 5.23 -8.96 -9.89
N LEU A 99 5.96 -9.79 -10.62
CA LEU A 99 5.78 -9.96 -12.08
C LEU A 99 4.34 -10.32 -12.50
N PRO A 100 3.58 -11.20 -11.80
CA PRO A 100 2.19 -11.48 -12.17
C PRO A 100 1.30 -10.23 -12.17
N LEU A 101 1.40 -9.40 -11.12
CA LEU A 101 0.66 -8.12 -11.03
C LEU A 101 1.11 -7.15 -12.12
N THR A 102 2.41 -7.05 -12.37
CA THR A 102 2.97 -6.22 -13.42
C THR A 102 2.41 -6.59 -14.80
N LYS A 103 2.38 -7.88 -15.14
CA LYS A 103 1.80 -8.39 -16.39
C LYS A 103 0.32 -8.05 -16.51
N MET A 104 -0.44 -8.15 -15.42
CA MET A 104 -1.85 -7.76 -15.42
C MET A 104 -2.02 -6.28 -15.71
N LEU A 105 -1.26 -5.42 -15.04
CA LEU A 105 -1.31 -3.97 -15.22
C LEU A 105 -0.89 -3.54 -16.63
N ASN A 106 0.17 -4.15 -17.17
CA ASN A 106 0.65 -3.88 -18.52
C ASN A 106 -0.43 -4.20 -19.59
N LYS A 107 -1.20 -5.29 -19.38
CA LYS A 107 -2.32 -5.65 -20.25
C LYS A 107 -3.54 -4.73 -20.14
N MET A 108 -3.73 -4.09 -18.99
CA MET A 108 -4.90 -3.25 -18.71
C MET A 108 -4.75 -1.81 -19.20
N ASP A 109 -3.59 -1.43 -19.73
CA ASP A 109 -3.25 -0.05 -20.09
C ASP A 109 -3.62 0.97 -18.98
N VAL A 110 -2.79 1.05 -18.01
CA VAL A 110 -3.00 1.89 -16.82
C VAL A 110 -2.74 3.38 -17.06
N SER A 111 -2.37 3.77 -18.27
CA SER A 111 -1.90 5.12 -18.59
C SER A 111 -2.96 6.21 -18.40
N ASP A 112 -4.25 5.87 -18.53
CA ASP A 112 -5.35 6.83 -18.44
C ASP A 112 -5.88 7.05 -17.00
N TYR A 113 -5.32 6.34 -16.01
CA TYR A 113 -5.84 6.34 -14.65
C TYR A 113 -4.88 7.02 -13.68
N ASP A 114 -5.44 7.85 -12.80
CA ASP A 114 -4.71 8.52 -11.73
C ASP A 114 -4.68 7.68 -10.45
N VAL A 115 -5.67 6.78 -10.29
CA VAL A 115 -5.80 5.89 -9.12
C VAL A 115 -6.01 4.45 -9.57
N ILE A 116 -5.22 3.52 -9.02
CA ILE A 116 -5.41 2.09 -9.23
C ILE A 116 -5.69 1.45 -7.88
N ILE A 117 -6.84 0.80 -7.74
CA ILE A 117 -7.17 0.00 -6.55
C ILE A 117 -6.83 -1.46 -6.84
N LEU A 118 -5.92 -2.00 -6.06
CA LEU A 118 -5.48 -3.39 -6.13
C LEU A 118 -6.29 -4.22 -5.12
N ALA A 119 -7.05 -5.22 -5.60
CA ALA A 119 -7.82 -6.11 -4.74
C ALA A 119 -6.92 -6.78 -3.70
N ASN A 120 -7.36 -6.83 -2.45
CA ASN A 120 -6.64 -7.42 -1.30
C ASN A 120 -5.22 -6.87 -1.06
N HIS A 121 -4.86 -5.72 -1.64
CA HIS A 121 -3.48 -5.24 -1.57
C HIS A 121 -3.39 -3.77 -1.13
N GLY A 122 -3.86 -2.85 -1.97
CA GLY A 122 -3.71 -1.43 -1.66
C GLY A 122 -4.11 -0.50 -2.80
N VAL A 123 -3.47 0.66 -2.84
CA VAL A 123 -3.74 1.71 -3.83
C VAL A 123 -2.45 2.24 -4.44
N VAL A 124 -2.49 2.53 -5.73
CA VAL A 124 -1.46 3.28 -6.45
C VAL A 124 -2.06 4.59 -6.90
N ILE A 125 -1.35 5.69 -6.72
CA ILE A 125 -1.78 7.03 -7.10
C ILE A 125 -0.68 7.71 -7.88
N GLY A 126 -1.03 8.25 -9.04
CA GLY A 126 -0.16 9.02 -9.90
C GLY A 126 -0.58 10.48 -10.01
N GLY A 127 0.39 11.36 -10.19
CA GLY A 127 0.19 12.79 -10.45
C GLY A 127 1.45 13.43 -11.01
N ASP A 128 1.32 14.61 -11.61
CA ASP A 128 2.46 15.32 -12.18
C ASP A 128 3.23 16.16 -11.15
N THR A 129 2.63 16.37 -9.98
CA THR A 129 3.26 16.99 -8.81
C THR A 129 3.02 16.14 -7.56
N LYS A 130 3.86 16.32 -6.54
CA LYS A 130 3.68 15.65 -5.25
C LYS A 130 2.40 16.14 -4.53
N GLU A 131 2.07 17.40 -4.69
CA GLU A 131 0.86 18.01 -4.15
C GLU A 131 -0.39 17.36 -4.73
N GLU A 132 -0.41 17.14 -6.05
CA GLU A 132 -1.51 16.45 -6.74
C GLU A 132 -1.69 15.01 -6.22
N VAL A 133 -0.61 14.25 -6.08
CA VAL A 133 -0.66 12.89 -5.50
C VAL A 133 -1.23 12.91 -4.09
N LEU A 134 -0.79 13.86 -3.24
CA LEU A 134 -1.28 13.98 -1.88
C LEU A 134 -2.76 14.38 -1.83
N ASP A 135 -3.20 15.27 -2.70
CA ASP A 135 -4.60 15.72 -2.78
C ASP A 135 -5.52 14.59 -3.26
N ILE A 136 -5.11 13.83 -4.28
CA ILE A 136 -5.85 12.65 -4.74
C ILE A 136 -5.91 11.60 -3.63
N PHE A 137 -4.79 11.33 -2.96
CA PHE A 137 -4.74 10.38 -1.85
C PHE A 137 -5.71 10.79 -0.72
N LYS A 138 -5.68 12.06 -0.34
CA LYS A 138 -6.58 12.60 0.67
C LYS A 138 -8.06 12.50 0.28
N GLN A 139 -8.39 12.73 -1.00
CA GLN A 139 -9.75 12.54 -1.51
C GLN A 139 -10.18 11.08 -1.40
N VAL A 140 -9.33 10.13 -1.82
CA VAL A 140 -9.59 8.69 -1.71
C VAL A 140 -9.79 8.29 -0.26
N GLU A 141 -8.89 8.69 0.64
CA GLU A 141 -8.97 8.41 2.07
C GLU A 141 -10.28 8.94 2.68
N THR A 142 -10.64 10.19 2.37
CA THR A 142 -11.86 10.81 2.89
C THR A 142 -13.12 10.09 2.42
N ARG A 143 -13.19 9.72 1.14
CA ARG A 143 -14.36 9.05 0.56
C ARG A 143 -14.50 7.58 1.02
N LEU A 144 -13.40 6.94 1.34
CA LEU A 144 -13.35 5.56 1.79
C LEU A 144 -13.22 5.42 3.31
N CYS A 145 -13.22 6.53 4.04
CA CYS A 145 -13.19 6.50 5.50
C CYS A 145 -14.40 5.74 6.04
N ARG A 146 -14.15 4.79 6.93
CA ARG A 146 -15.18 4.03 7.65
C ARG A 146 -15.13 4.39 9.12
N PRO A 147 -16.29 4.48 9.78
CA PRO A 147 -16.30 4.64 11.23
C PRO A 147 -15.63 3.43 11.87
N VAL A 148 -14.85 3.69 12.89
CA VAL A 148 -14.25 2.62 13.69
C VAL A 148 -15.36 1.90 14.45
N ARG A 149 -15.34 0.55 14.43
CA ARG A 149 -16.33 -0.26 15.14
C ARG A 149 -16.05 -0.27 16.64
N GLY A 150 -17.09 -0.09 17.42
CA GLY A 150 -17.11 -0.38 18.85
C GLY A 150 -16.72 0.78 19.75
N ASN A 151 -17.06 0.60 21.02
CA ASN A 151 -16.59 1.43 22.11
C ASN A 151 -15.24 0.87 22.56
N PHE A 152 -14.20 1.71 22.53
CA PHE A 152 -12.90 1.33 23.07
C PHE A 152 -13.04 1.21 24.59
N LEU A 153 -12.86 0.00 25.10
CA LEU A 153 -12.71 -0.20 26.51
C LEU A 153 -11.34 0.35 26.92
N GLU A 154 -11.30 1.17 27.96
CA GLU A 154 -10.02 1.62 28.51
C GLU A 154 -9.14 0.42 28.86
N THR A 155 -7.93 0.43 28.36
CA THR A 155 -6.95 -0.62 28.66
C THR A 155 -6.23 -0.24 29.95
N GLU A 156 -6.10 -1.17 30.88
CA GLU A 156 -5.26 -0.99 32.07
C GLU A 156 -3.78 -0.99 31.64
N LYS A 157 -3.32 0.17 31.17
CA LYS A 157 -1.95 0.34 30.66
C LYS A 157 -0.88 -0.03 31.67
N SER A 158 -1.13 0.23 32.95
CA SER A 158 -0.19 -0.08 34.03
C SER A 158 0.16 -1.57 34.11
N LYS A 159 -0.81 -2.45 33.84
CA LYS A 159 -0.54 -3.90 33.81
C LYS A 159 0.32 -4.30 32.61
N LEU A 160 0.05 -3.65 31.45
CA LEU A 160 0.85 -3.91 30.24
C LEU A 160 2.26 -3.33 30.38
N GLU A 161 2.41 -2.16 30.96
CA GLU A 161 3.71 -1.53 31.24
C GLU A 161 4.58 -2.45 32.10
N SER A 162 4.06 -3.02 33.18
CA SER A 162 4.77 -3.95 34.03
C SER A 162 5.23 -5.24 33.32
N LEU A 163 4.47 -5.68 32.30
CA LEU A 163 4.83 -6.87 31.51
C LEU A 163 5.95 -6.60 30.50
N VAL A 164 6.03 -5.39 29.96
CA VAL A 164 7.03 -5.05 28.93
C VAL A 164 8.30 -4.44 29.49
N ASP A 165 8.31 -3.99 30.75
CA ASP A 165 9.47 -3.39 31.43
C ASP A 165 10.73 -4.30 31.46
N SER A 166 10.51 -5.62 31.38
CA SER A 166 11.59 -6.62 31.32
C SER A 166 11.91 -7.08 29.89
N LEU A 167 11.23 -6.53 28.88
CA LEU A 167 11.33 -6.95 27.49
C LEU A 167 11.73 -5.75 26.61
N ASP A 168 12.43 -6.00 25.51
CA ASP A 168 12.75 -4.98 24.50
C ASP A 168 11.54 -4.52 23.66
N TYR A 169 10.34 -4.54 24.24
CA TYR A 169 9.11 -4.11 23.58
C TYR A 169 8.66 -2.75 24.11
N LYS A 170 8.02 -1.98 23.24
CA LYS A 170 7.37 -0.71 23.60
C LYS A 170 5.87 -0.84 23.35
N LEU A 171 5.09 -0.35 24.30
CA LEU A 171 3.65 -0.31 24.12
C LEU A 171 3.26 0.63 22.96
N PRO A 172 2.23 0.26 22.16
CA PRO A 172 1.66 1.14 21.18
C PRO A 172 1.14 2.43 21.83
N LYS A 173 1.33 3.56 21.12
CA LYS A 173 0.89 4.88 21.62
C LYS A 173 -0.61 5.11 21.46
N HIS A 174 -1.27 4.38 20.55
CA HIS A 174 -2.67 4.58 20.22
C HIS A 174 -3.56 3.55 20.92
N ASP A 175 -4.58 4.03 21.61
CA ASP A 175 -5.52 3.18 22.34
C ASP A 175 -6.29 2.21 21.44
N LEU A 176 -6.52 2.60 20.18
CA LEU A 176 -7.10 1.73 19.15
C LEU A 176 -6.33 0.41 18.99
N THR A 177 -5.00 0.43 19.07
CA THR A 177 -4.16 -0.77 18.95
C THR A 177 -4.37 -1.72 20.12
N HIS A 178 -4.66 -1.19 21.32
CA HIS A 178 -4.94 -2.01 22.51
C HIS A 178 -6.35 -2.62 22.49
N SER A 179 -7.29 -2.06 21.74
CA SER A 179 -8.67 -2.56 21.67
C SER A 179 -8.78 -3.90 20.95
N LEU A 180 -7.85 -4.23 20.06
CA LEU A 180 -7.85 -5.49 19.31
C LEU A 180 -7.87 -6.72 20.22
N ALA A 181 -7.01 -6.73 21.25
CA ALA A 181 -6.91 -7.83 22.20
C ALA A 181 -8.13 -7.98 23.13
N ARG A 182 -9.11 -7.08 23.05
CA ARG A 182 -10.32 -7.05 23.87
C ARG A 182 -11.61 -7.17 23.05
N ASP A 183 -11.48 -7.43 21.77
CA ASP A 183 -12.61 -7.63 20.85
C ASP A 183 -12.71 -9.13 20.53
N ASP A 184 -13.57 -9.84 21.24
CA ASP A 184 -13.73 -11.30 21.12
C ASP A 184 -14.03 -11.73 19.68
N LEU A 185 -14.83 -10.95 18.93
CA LEU A 185 -15.12 -11.25 17.52
C LEU A 185 -13.87 -11.11 16.64
N LEU A 186 -13.08 -10.08 16.87
CA LEU A 186 -11.81 -9.92 16.13
C LEU A 186 -10.81 -11.01 16.49
N LEU A 187 -10.71 -11.37 17.76
CA LEU A 187 -9.85 -12.48 18.22
C LEU A 187 -10.26 -13.81 17.59
N GLU A 188 -11.57 -14.08 17.49
CA GLU A 188 -12.08 -15.26 16.81
C GLU A 188 -11.70 -15.27 15.30
N ILE A 189 -11.87 -14.13 14.61
CA ILE A 189 -11.52 -13.99 13.20
C ILE A 189 -10.01 -14.17 12.99
N ILE A 190 -9.20 -13.53 13.83
CA ILE A 190 -7.72 -13.60 13.79
C ILE A 190 -7.23 -15.03 14.01
N GLY A 191 -7.84 -15.75 14.96
CA GLY A 191 -7.46 -17.14 15.25
C GLY A 191 -7.73 -18.11 14.11
N LYS A 192 -8.54 -17.74 13.13
CA LYS A 192 -8.95 -18.58 12.00
C LYS A 192 -8.37 -18.15 10.64
N ASN A 193 -7.81 -16.96 10.55
CA ASN A 193 -7.43 -16.36 9.28
C ASN A 193 -6.05 -15.70 9.36
N ALA A 194 -5.37 -15.63 8.22
CA ALA A 194 -4.19 -14.78 8.09
C ALA A 194 -4.61 -13.30 8.16
N LEU A 195 -3.82 -12.50 8.90
CA LEU A 195 -4.09 -11.07 9.10
C LEU A 195 -3.46 -10.17 8.04
N TYR A 196 -2.51 -10.69 7.30
CA TYR A 196 -1.72 -9.89 6.39
C TYR A 196 -2.14 -10.17 4.95
N PRO A 197 -2.38 -9.13 4.16
CA PRO A 197 -2.37 -9.28 2.71
C PRO A 197 -0.97 -9.76 2.29
N ASP A 198 -0.91 -10.48 1.19
CA ASP A 198 0.36 -10.94 0.60
C ASP A 198 1.28 -9.76 0.25
#